data_7ee9b67760f00a17c1f4d36aafa4c21d
#
_entry.id   7ee9b67760f00a17c1f4d36aafa4c21d
#
_cell.length_a   1.000
_cell.length_b   1.000
_cell.length_c   1.000
_cell.angle_alpha   90.00
_cell.angle_beta   90.00
_cell.angle_gamma   90.00
#
_symmetry.space_group_name_H-M   'P 1'
#
loop_
_entity.id
_entity.type
_entity.pdbx_description
1 polymer ?
#
loop_
_entity_poly.entity_id
_entity_poly.type
_entity_poly.pdbx_seq_one_letter_code
_entity_poly.pdbx_strand_id
1 'polypeptide(L)'
;MTDFRIVSVAPMLNVADSIAEIAFFRDVLGFTNLMNDPGYAVMHRDGNEVHIADNKDEAVLCHVKGHTEIYVKTDDIDALWSHAQTFSETYRTRALFERDYGMTEFHMETPGGILVFVGEATGHRQERLAAKGA
;
A
#
# COMPACT_ATOMS: atom_id res chain seq x y z
N MET A 1 19.36 -24.42 16.31
CA MET A 1 18.34 -23.43 15.99
C MET A 1 17.22 -23.51 17.01
N THR A 2 16.77 -22.38 17.51
CA THR A 2 15.63 -22.33 18.44
C THR A 2 14.33 -22.69 17.73
N ASP A 3 13.42 -23.33 18.46
CA ASP A 3 12.16 -23.82 17.93
C ASP A 3 11.08 -22.72 18.03
N PHE A 4 11.09 -21.79 17.08
CA PHE A 4 10.07 -20.72 16.98
C PHE A 4 9.75 -20.40 15.53
N ARG A 5 8.60 -19.77 15.30
CA ARG A 5 8.20 -19.22 14.00
C ARG A 5 7.93 -17.74 14.13
N ILE A 6 8.25 -17.00 13.08
CA ILE A 6 7.76 -15.64 12.92
C ILE A 6 6.35 -15.71 12.36
N VAL A 7 5.37 -15.15 13.07
CA VAL A 7 3.96 -15.20 12.68
C VAL A 7 3.64 -14.15 11.62
N SER A 8 4.19 -12.95 11.76
CA SER A 8 4.02 -11.90 10.76
C SER A 8 5.09 -10.82 10.93
N VAL A 9 5.25 -10.02 9.90
CA VAL A 9 6.05 -8.79 9.92
C VAL A 9 5.18 -7.69 9.36
N ALA A 10 5.11 -6.56 10.05
CA ALA A 10 4.31 -5.43 9.60
C ALA A 10 5.12 -4.13 9.69
N PRO A 11 5.06 -3.27 8.66
CA PRO A 11 5.62 -1.93 8.77
C PRO A 11 4.80 -1.09 9.74
N MET A 12 5.47 -0.19 10.45
CA MET A 12 4.84 0.78 11.34
C MET A 12 5.08 2.17 10.74
N LEU A 13 4.02 2.80 10.24
CA LEU A 13 4.11 4.08 9.53
C LEU A 13 3.76 5.22 10.47
N ASN A 14 4.68 6.19 10.59
CA ASN A 14 4.45 7.41 11.35
C ASN A 14 3.89 8.48 10.44
N VAL A 15 2.71 8.99 10.75
CA VAL A 15 2.01 9.99 9.94
C VAL A 15 1.43 11.09 10.82
N ALA A 16 1.27 12.29 10.25
CA ALA A 16 0.72 13.42 10.97
C ALA A 16 -0.78 13.27 11.26
N ASP A 17 -1.51 12.56 10.40
CA ASP A 17 -2.96 12.38 10.49
C ASP A 17 -3.31 10.91 10.20
N SER A 18 -3.46 10.13 11.26
CA SER A 18 -3.78 8.71 11.12
C SER A 18 -5.17 8.49 10.52
N ILE A 19 -6.13 9.39 10.76
CA ILE A 19 -7.49 9.26 10.22
C ILE A 19 -7.46 9.33 8.69
N ALA A 20 -6.72 10.28 8.13
CA ALA A 20 -6.55 10.42 6.69
C ALA A 20 -5.80 9.21 6.10
N GLU A 21 -4.79 8.72 6.81
CA GLU A 21 -4.02 7.56 6.36
C GLU A 21 -4.86 6.28 6.36
N ILE A 22 -5.65 6.06 7.41
CA ILE A 22 -6.61 4.96 7.50
C ILE A 22 -7.58 5.00 6.31
N ALA A 23 -8.08 6.19 5.97
CA ALA A 23 -8.98 6.35 4.83
C ALA A 23 -8.34 5.91 3.52
N PHE A 24 -7.06 6.23 3.31
CA PHE A 24 -6.33 5.78 2.12
C PHE A 24 -6.29 4.25 2.04
N PHE A 25 -5.81 3.59 3.09
CA PHE A 25 -5.68 2.12 3.10
C PHE A 25 -7.03 1.42 3.00
N ARG A 26 -8.06 1.98 3.62
CA ARG A 26 -9.41 1.43 3.54
C ARG A 26 -10.00 1.61 2.14
N ASP A 27 -9.97 2.83 1.60
CA ASP A 27 -10.72 3.19 0.39
C ASP A 27 -10.00 2.75 -0.88
N VAL A 28 -8.68 2.89 -0.94
CA VAL A 28 -7.90 2.54 -2.13
C VAL A 28 -7.51 1.07 -2.15
N LEU A 29 -7.02 0.53 -1.02
CA LEU A 29 -6.48 -0.82 -0.95
C LEU A 29 -7.41 -1.83 -0.28
N GLY A 30 -8.54 -1.38 0.28
CA GLY A 30 -9.53 -2.28 0.87
C GLY A 30 -9.11 -2.92 2.18
N PHE A 31 -8.22 -2.29 2.95
CA PHE A 31 -7.83 -2.77 4.26
C PHE A 31 -8.92 -2.46 5.29
N THR A 32 -8.97 -3.28 6.34
CA THR A 32 -9.87 -3.08 7.49
C THR A 32 -9.04 -2.73 8.72
N ASN A 33 -9.48 -1.72 9.48
CA ASN A 33 -8.84 -1.37 10.75
C ASN A 33 -9.31 -2.31 11.86
N LEU A 34 -8.37 -3.04 12.46
CA LEU A 34 -8.64 -3.98 13.55
C LEU A 34 -8.57 -3.35 14.94
N MET A 35 -8.03 -2.11 15.02
CA MET A 35 -7.92 -1.38 16.29
C MET A 35 -8.97 -0.29 16.36
N ASN A 36 -9.47 -0.05 17.56
CA ASN A 36 -10.35 1.10 17.83
C ASN A 36 -9.65 2.01 18.85
N ASP A 37 -8.50 2.53 18.45
CA ASP A 37 -7.64 3.37 19.28
C ASP A 37 -7.39 4.70 18.55
N PRO A 38 -7.67 5.85 19.19
CA PRO A 38 -7.33 7.14 18.58
C PRO A 38 -5.81 7.26 18.43
N GLY A 39 -5.33 7.46 17.23
CA GLY A 39 -3.92 7.68 16.97
C GLY A 39 -3.10 6.43 16.67
N TYR A 40 -3.71 5.24 16.65
CA TYR A 40 -3.05 4.01 16.23
C TYR A 40 -4.01 3.09 15.48
N ALA A 41 -3.56 2.53 14.38
CA ALA A 41 -4.37 1.60 13.59
C ALA A 41 -3.55 0.38 13.20
N VAL A 42 -4.22 -0.77 13.16
CA VAL A 42 -3.70 -2.00 12.57
C VAL A 42 -4.59 -2.30 11.36
N MET A 43 -4.10 -1.96 10.19
CA MET A 43 -4.81 -2.19 8.94
C MET A 43 -4.50 -3.59 8.44
N HIS A 44 -5.52 -4.34 8.07
CA HIS A 44 -5.39 -5.75 7.70
C HIS A 44 -6.14 -6.07 6.41
N ARG A 45 -5.50 -6.84 5.54
CA ARG A 45 -6.14 -7.43 4.36
C ARG A 45 -5.35 -8.67 3.92
N ASP A 46 -6.07 -9.77 3.66
CA ASP A 46 -5.52 -11.00 3.06
C ASP A 46 -4.29 -11.53 3.83
N GLY A 47 -4.32 -11.45 5.17
CA GLY A 47 -3.21 -11.88 6.02
C GLY A 47 -2.04 -10.89 6.11
N ASN A 48 -2.16 -9.72 5.52
CA ASN A 48 -1.14 -8.67 5.57
C ASN A 48 -1.55 -7.56 6.52
N GLU A 49 -0.58 -6.99 7.21
CA GLU A 49 -0.81 -5.90 8.16
C GLU A 49 0.07 -4.69 7.85
N VAL A 50 -0.50 -3.51 8.08
CA VAL A 50 0.22 -2.24 8.10
C VAL A 50 -0.24 -1.51 9.35
N HIS A 51 0.71 -1.06 10.19
CA HIS A 51 0.42 -0.27 11.39
C HIS A 51 0.56 1.20 11.06
N ILE A 52 -0.37 2.02 11.56
CA ILE A 52 -0.36 3.47 11.37
C ILE A 52 -0.37 4.12 12.74
N ALA A 53 0.60 4.98 12.99
CA ALA A 53 0.74 5.71 14.24
C ALA A 53 0.71 7.22 13.99
N ASP A 54 -0.15 7.93 14.72
CA ASP A 54 -0.11 9.39 14.77
C ASP A 54 1.23 9.84 15.36
N ASN A 55 1.86 10.79 14.71
CA ASN A 55 3.08 11.41 15.20
C ASN A 55 3.04 12.90 14.87
N LYS A 56 3.21 13.73 15.89
CA LYS A 56 3.20 15.19 15.72
C LYS A 56 4.60 15.78 15.77
N ASP A 57 5.64 14.95 15.90
CA ASP A 57 7.02 15.42 15.96
C ASP A 57 7.54 15.70 14.54
N GLU A 58 7.70 16.97 14.21
CA GLU A 58 8.21 17.40 12.92
C GLU A 58 9.63 16.88 12.64
N ALA A 59 10.43 16.65 13.67
CA ALA A 59 11.77 16.09 13.49
C ALA A 59 11.71 14.66 12.99
N VAL A 60 10.67 13.90 13.33
CA VAL A 60 10.42 12.55 12.81
C VAL A 60 9.77 12.65 11.43
N LEU A 61 8.71 13.43 11.30
CA LEU A 61 7.89 13.49 10.08
C LEU A 61 8.69 13.97 8.86
N CYS A 62 9.63 14.89 9.05
CA CYS A 62 10.44 15.39 7.92
C CYS A 62 11.36 14.30 7.34
N HIS A 63 11.65 13.24 8.08
CA HIS A 63 12.45 12.10 7.61
C HIS A 63 11.59 10.96 7.05
N VAL A 64 10.30 10.93 7.36
CA VAL A 64 9.38 9.89 6.90
C VAL A 64 8.68 10.32 5.62
N LYS A 65 8.14 11.52 5.60
CA LYS A 65 7.33 12.06 4.52
C LYS A 65 8.12 12.15 3.22
N GLY A 66 7.69 11.40 2.22
CA GLY A 66 8.38 11.34 0.94
C GLY A 66 9.61 10.44 0.90
N HIS A 67 9.95 9.79 2.03
CA HIS A 67 11.14 8.93 2.15
C HIS A 67 10.80 7.50 2.60
N THR A 68 9.53 7.20 2.87
CA THR A 68 9.09 5.87 3.25
C THR A 68 8.32 5.26 2.08
N GLU A 69 8.67 4.04 1.73
CA GLU A 69 8.06 3.32 0.63
C GLU A 69 7.57 1.97 1.12
N ILE A 70 6.41 1.53 0.60
CA ILE A 70 5.94 0.17 0.76
C ILE A 70 5.64 -0.42 -0.62
N TYR A 71 5.86 -1.72 -0.76
CA TYR A 71 5.59 -2.44 -1.99
C TYR A 71 4.45 -3.43 -1.78
N VAL A 72 3.38 -3.28 -2.53
CA VAL A 72 2.20 -4.14 -2.50
C VAL A 72 2.19 -4.98 -3.77
N LYS A 73 2.31 -6.30 -3.63
CA LYS A 73 2.13 -7.20 -4.77
C LYS A 73 0.68 -7.66 -4.83
N THR A 74 0.11 -7.63 -6.01
CA THR A 74 -1.24 -8.11 -6.28
C THR A 74 -1.21 -9.19 -7.38
N ASP A 75 -2.21 -10.03 -7.40
CA ASP A 75 -2.39 -11.03 -8.44
C ASP A 75 -3.24 -10.53 -9.62
N ASP A 76 -3.80 -9.31 -9.51
CA ASP A 76 -4.57 -8.67 -10.58
C ASP A 76 -4.45 -7.15 -10.48
N ILE A 77 -3.38 -6.61 -11.07
CA ILE A 77 -3.13 -5.17 -11.04
C ILE A 77 -4.16 -4.39 -11.86
N ASP A 78 -4.74 -5.00 -12.88
CA ASP A 78 -5.74 -4.30 -13.71
C ASP A 78 -7.02 -4.04 -12.92
N ALA A 79 -7.47 -5.02 -12.13
CA ALA A 79 -8.64 -4.84 -11.25
C ALA A 79 -8.36 -3.79 -10.17
N LEU A 80 -7.19 -3.86 -9.55
CA LEU A 80 -6.81 -2.90 -8.50
C LEU A 80 -6.63 -1.49 -9.09
N TRP A 81 -5.99 -1.35 -10.24
CA TRP A 81 -5.84 -0.06 -10.92
C TRP A 81 -7.19 0.52 -11.34
N SER A 82 -8.09 -0.30 -11.87
CA SER A 82 -9.44 0.14 -12.24
C SER A 82 -10.17 0.80 -11.07
N HIS A 83 -9.98 0.27 -9.85
CA HIS A 83 -10.51 0.89 -8.63
C HIS A 83 -9.68 2.10 -8.20
N ALA A 84 -8.37 1.95 -8.08
CA ALA A 84 -7.48 2.96 -7.53
C ALA A 84 -7.46 4.25 -8.37
N GLN A 85 -7.58 4.15 -9.69
CA GLN A 85 -7.56 5.32 -10.57
C GLN A 85 -8.70 6.30 -10.29
N THR A 86 -9.78 5.85 -9.67
CA THR A 86 -10.89 6.74 -9.28
C THR A 86 -10.48 7.73 -8.18
N PHE A 87 -9.35 7.49 -7.54
CA PHE A 87 -8.77 8.36 -6.52
C PHE A 87 -7.57 9.18 -7.03
N SER A 88 -7.30 9.16 -8.34
CA SER A 88 -6.10 9.79 -8.91
C SER A 88 -6.07 11.31 -8.78
N GLU A 89 -7.22 11.96 -8.60
CA GLU A 89 -7.28 13.40 -8.33
C GLU A 89 -7.18 13.73 -6.84
N THR A 90 -7.48 12.74 -5.99
CA THR A 90 -7.38 12.89 -4.53
C THR A 90 -5.96 12.68 -4.04
N TYR A 91 -5.26 11.68 -4.60
CA TYR A 91 -3.91 11.30 -4.21
C TYR A 91 -2.98 11.39 -5.42
N ARG A 92 -1.76 11.86 -5.19
CA ARG A 92 -0.74 11.89 -6.24
C ARG A 92 -0.52 10.47 -6.77
N THR A 93 -0.67 10.30 -8.10
CA THR A 93 -0.73 8.98 -8.72
C THR A 93 0.13 8.93 -9.97
N ARG A 94 0.87 7.84 -10.13
CA ARG A 94 1.49 7.47 -11.38
C ARG A 94 0.76 6.26 -11.95
N ALA A 95 0.19 6.41 -13.15
CA ALA A 95 -0.62 5.38 -13.81
C ALA A 95 0.22 4.15 -14.18
N LEU A 96 -0.46 3.07 -14.56
CA LEU A 96 0.17 1.80 -14.96
C LEU A 96 1.32 2.00 -15.94
N PHE A 97 2.46 1.39 -15.65
CA PHE A 97 3.64 1.38 -16.52
C PHE A 97 4.46 0.13 -16.24
N GLU A 98 5.24 -0.28 -17.22
CA GLU A 98 6.15 -1.42 -17.08
C GLU A 98 7.51 -0.96 -16.58
N ARG A 99 8.07 -1.74 -15.67
CA ARG A 99 9.42 -1.52 -15.14
C ARG A 99 10.41 -2.42 -15.86
N ASP A 100 11.66 -1.98 -15.91
CA ASP A 100 12.76 -2.73 -16.50
C ASP A 100 13.15 -3.99 -15.70
N TYR A 101 12.67 -4.12 -14.47
CA TYR A 101 12.91 -5.31 -13.63
C TYR A 101 11.74 -6.32 -13.68
N GLY A 102 10.87 -6.25 -14.68
CA GLY A 102 9.85 -7.27 -14.94
C GLY A 102 8.57 -7.13 -14.15
N MET A 103 8.27 -5.95 -13.63
CA MET A 103 7.03 -5.65 -12.91
C MET A 103 6.20 -4.64 -13.71
N THR A 104 4.88 -4.80 -13.66
CA THR A 104 3.93 -3.78 -14.08
C THR A 104 3.39 -3.13 -12.81
N GLU A 105 3.46 -1.79 -12.73
CA GLU A 105 3.18 -1.06 -11.50
C GLU A 105 2.31 0.16 -11.73
N PHE A 106 1.65 0.58 -10.65
CA PHE A 106 1.24 1.97 -10.48
C PHE A 106 1.68 2.44 -9.10
N HIS A 107 1.82 3.75 -8.93
CA HIS A 107 2.29 4.33 -7.67
C HIS A 107 1.31 5.36 -7.17
N MET A 108 1.12 5.42 -5.85
CA MET A 108 0.31 6.44 -5.19
C MET A 108 1.02 6.94 -3.94
N GLU A 109 0.82 8.20 -3.61
CA GLU A 109 1.32 8.80 -2.39
C GLU A 109 0.16 8.98 -1.42
N THR A 110 0.33 8.51 -0.18
CA THR A 110 -0.69 8.64 0.86
C THR A 110 -0.70 10.06 1.44
N PRO A 111 -1.75 10.43 2.21
CA PRO A 111 -1.75 11.73 2.91
C PRO A 111 -0.55 11.94 3.81
N GLY A 112 -0.01 10.88 4.40
CA GLY A 112 1.19 10.94 5.24
C GLY A 112 2.50 11.02 4.49
N GLY A 113 2.46 11.04 3.15
CA GLY A 113 3.66 11.08 2.32
C GLY A 113 4.35 9.72 2.18
N ILE A 114 3.63 8.63 2.39
CA ILE A 114 4.14 7.28 2.17
C ILE A 114 3.95 6.94 0.68
N LEU A 115 5.00 6.47 0.04
CA LEU A 115 4.96 6.06 -1.36
C LEU A 115 4.53 4.59 -1.43
N VAL A 116 3.38 4.35 -2.03
CA VAL A 116 2.83 3.00 -2.21
C VAL A 116 3.06 2.58 -3.66
N PHE A 117 3.91 1.58 -3.83
CA PHE A 117 4.18 0.95 -5.11
C PHE A 117 3.31 -0.31 -5.18
N VAL A 118 2.46 -0.42 -6.18
CA VAL A 118 1.62 -1.60 -6.40
C VAL A 118 2.09 -2.29 -7.65
N GLY A 119 2.33 -3.59 -7.60
CA GLY A 119 2.89 -4.32 -8.73
C GLY A 119 2.38 -5.74 -8.89
N GLU A 120 2.42 -6.17 -10.14
CA GLU A 120 2.23 -7.55 -10.56
C GLU A 120 3.37 -7.89 -11.51
N ALA A 121 3.92 -9.11 -11.43
CA ALA A 121 4.93 -9.55 -12.39
C ALA A 121 4.35 -9.45 -13.81
N THR A 122 5.08 -8.81 -14.72
CA THR A 122 4.60 -8.57 -16.10
C THR A 122 4.25 -9.88 -16.80
N GLY A 123 5.05 -10.93 -16.60
CA GLY A 123 4.76 -12.26 -17.16
C GLY A 123 3.47 -12.87 -16.62
N HIS A 124 3.23 -12.75 -15.32
CA HIS A 124 1.99 -13.22 -14.69
C HIS A 124 0.77 -12.48 -15.25
N ARG A 125 0.89 -11.15 -15.38
CA ARG A 125 -0.17 -10.33 -15.98
C ARG A 125 -0.48 -10.76 -17.41
N GLN A 126 0.55 -11.00 -18.23
CA GLN A 126 0.39 -11.45 -19.61
C GLN A 126 -0.36 -12.79 -19.67
N GLU A 127 0.01 -13.76 -18.84
CA GLU A 127 -0.66 -15.06 -18.76
C GLU A 127 -2.13 -14.90 -18.33
N ARG A 128 -2.38 -14.07 -17.33
CA ARG A 128 -3.73 -13.80 -16.83
C ARG A 128 -4.61 -13.15 -17.90
N LEU A 129 -4.09 -12.18 -18.64
CA LEU A 129 -4.83 -11.50 -19.70
C LEU A 129 -5.08 -12.46 -20.90
N ALA A 130 -4.12 -13.31 -21.24
CA ALA A 130 -4.27 -14.31 -22.29
C ALA A 130 -5.36 -15.33 -21.94
N ALA A 131 -5.42 -15.78 -20.68
CA ALA A 131 -6.45 -16.70 -20.20
C ALA A 131 -7.86 -16.10 -20.29
N LYS A 132 -8.00 -14.79 -20.01
CA LYS A 132 -9.29 -14.09 -20.16
C LYS A 132 -9.72 -13.91 -21.60
N GLY A 133 -8.76 -13.80 -22.51
CA GLY A 133 -9.03 -13.62 -23.95
C GLY A 133 -9.34 -14.92 -24.67
N ALA A 134 -9.19 -16.06 -24.01
CA ALA A 134 -9.38 -17.37 -24.63
C ALA A 134 -10.86 -17.81 -24.66
#